data_e95ce4bc978a3901a9fec796cd9a0030
#
_entry.id   e95ce4bc978a3901a9fec796cd9a0030
#
_cell.length_a   1.000
_cell.length_b   1.000
_cell.length_c   1.000
_cell.angle_alpha   90.00
_cell.angle_beta   90.00
_cell.angle_gamma   90.00
#
_symmetry.space_group_name_H-M   'P 1'
#
loop_
_entity.id
_entity.type
_entity.pdbx_description
1 polymer ?
#
loop_
_entity_poly.entity_id
_entity_poly.type
_entity_poly.pdbx_seq_one_letter_code
_entity_poly.pdbx_strand_id
1 'polypeptide(L)'
;MIPPTDPRLVDAACAAVRGARRVTVLSGAGLSTDSGIPDFRGPNGVWTRDPAAERASTLACYLAEPEVRRAAWRNRVRWFAREPRPNDGHRAIVALERRGVLRGVVTQNVDGLHQRAGNDPSLVHEVHGSILATRCWGCGERRPMTEALERVAAGDADPPCLACGGILKSDTILFGQSLDEEVMAAALAASEDCDVLLTVGSTLSVYPAANCVPRARAAGARVVIVNGEATEMDHLAEVVLVASLSAVLPAICAA
;
A
#
# COMPACT_ATOMS: atom_id res chain seq x y z
N MET A 1 -17.70 1.90 -13.87
CA MET A 1 -17.73 3.38 -13.83
C MET A 1 -18.04 3.79 -12.41
N ILE A 2 -17.22 4.61 -11.78
CA ILE A 2 -17.47 5.12 -10.42
C ILE A 2 -18.73 6.00 -10.48
N PRO A 3 -19.73 5.80 -9.59
CA PRO A 3 -20.94 6.62 -9.59
C PRO A 3 -20.63 8.08 -9.21
N PRO A 4 -21.52 9.03 -9.51
CA PRO A 4 -21.40 10.40 -9.01
C PRO A 4 -21.30 10.39 -7.48
N THR A 5 -20.33 11.11 -6.94
CA THR A 5 -20.11 11.18 -5.50
C THR A 5 -21.20 11.99 -4.82
N ASP A 6 -21.84 11.47 -3.76
CA ASP A 6 -22.81 12.21 -2.97
C ASP A 6 -22.10 13.30 -2.13
N PRO A 7 -22.38 14.60 -2.33
CA PRO A 7 -21.72 15.67 -1.60
C PRO A 7 -21.93 15.58 -0.08
N ARG A 8 -23.08 15.06 0.38
CA ARG A 8 -23.37 14.91 1.80
C ARG A 8 -22.43 13.92 2.49
N LEU A 9 -22.05 12.86 1.80
CA LEU A 9 -21.08 11.88 2.31
C LEU A 9 -19.65 12.48 2.32
N VAL A 10 -19.32 13.32 1.36
CA VAL A 10 -18.03 14.07 1.37
C VAL A 10 -18.01 15.01 2.57
N ASP A 11 -19.09 15.77 2.80
CA ASP A 11 -19.21 16.68 3.97
C ASP A 11 -19.10 15.91 5.28
N ALA A 12 -19.71 14.74 5.38
CA ALA A 12 -19.63 13.88 6.57
C ALA A 12 -18.19 13.38 6.81
N ALA A 13 -17.49 12.94 5.75
CA ALA A 13 -16.08 12.55 5.83
C ALA A 13 -15.17 13.72 6.24
N CYS A 14 -15.39 14.90 5.65
CA CYS A 14 -14.70 16.14 6.04
C CYS A 14 -14.95 16.48 7.52
N ALA A 15 -16.20 16.40 7.99
CA ALA A 15 -16.56 16.69 9.38
C ALA A 15 -15.87 15.69 10.35
N ALA A 16 -15.79 14.40 9.96
CA ALA A 16 -15.08 13.39 10.74
C ALA A 16 -13.61 13.75 10.93
N VAL A 17 -12.90 14.08 9.84
CA VAL A 17 -11.46 14.37 9.85
C VAL A 17 -11.16 15.73 10.49
N ARG A 18 -12.03 16.73 10.28
CA ARG A 18 -11.88 18.07 10.89
C ARG A 18 -11.88 18.02 12.40
N GLY A 19 -12.73 17.19 13.00
CA GLY A 19 -12.84 17.06 14.45
C GLY A 19 -11.79 16.15 15.08
N ALA A 20 -10.97 15.45 14.29
CA ALA A 20 -9.98 14.51 14.79
C ALA A 20 -8.69 15.21 15.23
N ARG A 21 -8.12 14.71 16.31
CA ARG A 21 -6.77 15.09 16.79
C ARG A 21 -5.71 14.08 16.32
N ARG A 22 -6.15 12.83 16.08
CA ARG A 22 -5.30 11.72 15.66
C ARG A 22 -5.98 10.96 14.53
N VAL A 23 -5.41 11.04 13.34
CA VAL A 23 -5.89 10.34 12.15
C VAL A 23 -4.86 9.29 11.76
N THR A 24 -5.29 8.04 11.64
CA THR A 24 -4.49 7.01 10.98
C THR A 24 -5.07 6.74 9.61
N VAL A 25 -4.21 6.62 8.61
CA VAL A 25 -4.59 6.28 7.23
C VAL A 25 -4.22 4.83 6.95
N LEU A 26 -5.17 4.02 6.47
CA LEU A 26 -4.91 2.70 5.91
C LEU A 26 -5.07 2.76 4.39
N SER A 27 -3.98 2.62 3.65
CA SER A 27 -3.99 2.74 2.19
C SER A 27 -3.73 1.42 1.47
N GLY A 28 -4.36 1.26 0.30
CA GLY A 28 -4.15 0.14 -0.61
C GLY A 28 -3.93 0.58 -2.05
N ALA A 29 -3.81 -0.38 -2.98
CA ALA A 29 -3.38 -0.17 -4.35
C ALA A 29 -4.27 0.80 -5.16
N GLY A 30 -5.56 0.92 -4.79
CA GLY A 30 -6.47 1.88 -5.40
C GLY A 30 -6.01 3.33 -5.27
N LEU A 31 -5.23 3.68 -4.24
CA LEU A 31 -4.65 5.02 -4.08
C LEU A 31 -3.64 5.34 -5.19
N SER A 32 -2.93 4.33 -5.70
CA SER A 32 -1.84 4.51 -6.66
C SER A 32 -2.27 4.37 -8.14
N THR A 33 -3.56 4.09 -8.42
CA THR A 33 -4.05 3.92 -9.79
C THR A 33 -3.91 5.20 -10.62
N ASP A 34 -4.18 6.37 -10.02
CA ASP A 34 -3.98 7.67 -10.66
C ASP A 34 -2.49 8.07 -10.78
N SER A 35 -1.59 7.29 -10.20
CA SER A 35 -0.14 7.38 -10.41
C SER A 35 0.36 6.48 -11.55
N GLY A 36 -0.54 5.78 -12.25
CA GLY A 36 -0.23 4.85 -13.33
C GLY A 36 0.19 3.45 -12.84
N ILE A 37 0.02 3.12 -11.56
CA ILE A 37 0.25 1.79 -11.00
C ILE A 37 -1.10 1.06 -10.97
N PRO A 38 -1.28 -0.04 -11.73
CA PRO A 38 -2.53 -0.79 -11.69
C PRO A 38 -2.72 -1.44 -10.30
N ASP A 39 -3.94 -1.51 -9.84
CA ASP A 39 -4.30 -2.32 -8.69
C ASP A 39 -4.24 -3.83 -9.02
N PHE A 40 -4.59 -4.69 -8.07
CA PHE A 40 -4.49 -6.13 -8.25
C PHE A 40 -5.80 -6.77 -8.70
N ARG A 41 -6.95 -6.36 -8.16
CA ARG A 41 -8.25 -7.05 -8.26
C ARG A 41 -9.34 -6.21 -8.91
N GLY A 42 -9.14 -4.90 -9.09
CA GLY A 42 -10.09 -4.04 -9.77
C GLY A 42 -10.34 -4.45 -11.24
N PRO A 43 -11.27 -3.83 -11.94
CA PRO A 43 -11.62 -4.18 -13.33
C PRO A 43 -10.43 -4.17 -14.31
N ASN A 44 -9.41 -3.38 -14.00
CA ASN A 44 -8.15 -3.28 -14.75
C ASN A 44 -6.95 -3.87 -13.99
N GLY A 45 -7.20 -4.58 -12.90
CA GLY A 45 -6.19 -5.10 -12.00
C GLY A 45 -5.27 -6.14 -12.65
N VAL A 46 -4.07 -6.26 -12.11
CA VAL A 46 -3.02 -7.17 -12.65
C VAL A 46 -3.52 -8.61 -12.69
N TRP A 47 -4.15 -9.10 -11.62
CA TRP A 47 -4.62 -10.49 -11.53
C TRP A 47 -5.93 -10.72 -12.30
N THR A 48 -6.75 -9.68 -12.43
CA THR A 48 -7.96 -9.74 -13.26
C THR A 48 -7.60 -9.95 -14.74
N ARG A 49 -6.52 -9.31 -15.20
CA ARG A 49 -6.04 -9.40 -16.58
C ARG A 49 -5.12 -10.58 -16.85
N ASP A 50 -4.35 -10.98 -15.84
CA ASP A 50 -3.38 -12.09 -15.91
C ASP A 50 -3.41 -12.93 -14.62
N PRO A 51 -4.27 -13.96 -14.56
CA PRO A 51 -4.32 -14.86 -13.40
C PRO A 51 -2.99 -15.58 -13.12
N ALA A 52 -2.10 -15.76 -14.12
CA ALA A 52 -0.78 -16.35 -13.90
C ALA A 52 0.13 -15.43 -13.07
N ALA A 53 -0.11 -14.12 -13.10
CA ALA A 53 0.62 -13.15 -12.27
C ALA A 53 0.34 -13.33 -10.77
N GLU A 54 -0.86 -13.79 -10.39
CA GLU A 54 -1.20 -14.10 -8.99
C GLU A 54 -0.35 -15.27 -8.48
N ARG A 55 -0.26 -16.37 -9.26
CA ARG A 55 0.61 -17.51 -8.93
C ARG A 55 2.07 -17.09 -8.80
N ALA A 56 2.57 -16.24 -9.70
CA ALA A 56 3.93 -15.71 -9.65
C ALA A 56 4.20 -14.79 -8.45
N SER A 57 3.15 -14.34 -7.76
CA SER A 57 3.23 -13.56 -6.53
C SER A 57 3.32 -14.41 -5.26
N THR A 58 3.43 -15.75 -5.37
CA THR A 58 3.57 -16.65 -4.23
C THR A 58 5.05 -16.93 -3.92
N LEU A 59 5.38 -17.03 -2.63
CA LEU A 59 6.75 -17.32 -2.19
C LEU A 59 7.23 -18.67 -2.69
N ALA A 60 6.39 -19.69 -2.61
CA ALA A 60 6.75 -21.04 -3.03
C ALA A 60 7.17 -21.10 -4.51
N CYS A 61 6.39 -20.47 -5.41
CA CYS A 61 6.73 -20.42 -6.83
C CYS A 61 8.01 -19.59 -7.07
N TYR A 62 8.16 -18.45 -6.37
CA TYR A 62 9.35 -17.63 -6.50
C TYR A 62 10.63 -18.37 -6.13
N LEU A 63 10.60 -19.14 -5.04
CA LEU A 63 11.77 -19.90 -4.58
C LEU A 63 12.08 -21.11 -5.47
N ALA A 64 11.04 -21.82 -5.92
CA ALA A 64 11.21 -23.07 -6.68
C ALA A 64 11.53 -22.84 -8.16
N GLU A 65 11.01 -21.78 -8.79
CA GLU A 65 10.98 -21.64 -10.24
C GLU A 65 11.89 -20.47 -10.72
N PRO A 66 13.05 -20.74 -11.34
CA PRO A 66 13.93 -19.70 -11.89
C PRO A 66 13.22 -18.77 -12.91
N GLU A 67 12.29 -19.32 -13.70
CA GLU A 67 11.55 -18.52 -14.70
C GLU A 67 10.61 -17.50 -14.04
N VAL A 68 10.02 -17.85 -12.89
CA VAL A 68 9.23 -16.91 -12.09
C VAL A 68 10.10 -15.75 -11.59
N ARG A 69 11.32 -16.05 -11.10
CA ARG A 69 12.26 -15.02 -10.67
C ARG A 69 12.69 -14.11 -11.83
N ARG A 70 13.07 -14.69 -12.98
CA ARG A 70 13.43 -13.91 -14.18
C ARG A 70 12.28 -13.02 -14.66
N ALA A 71 11.03 -13.53 -14.62
CA ALA A 71 9.87 -12.73 -14.96
C ALA A 71 9.65 -11.58 -13.95
N ALA A 72 9.84 -11.86 -12.66
CA ALA A 72 9.76 -10.83 -11.61
C ALA A 72 10.81 -9.74 -11.82
N TRP A 73 12.06 -10.07 -12.14
CA TRP A 73 13.10 -9.08 -12.42
C TRP A 73 12.78 -8.24 -13.65
N ARG A 74 12.31 -8.85 -14.75
CA ARG A 74 11.83 -8.09 -15.93
C ARG A 74 10.70 -7.13 -15.58
N ASN A 75 9.77 -7.55 -14.72
CA ASN A 75 8.68 -6.69 -14.26
C ASN A 75 9.18 -5.54 -13.38
N ARG A 76 10.22 -5.75 -12.56
CA ARG A 76 10.85 -4.66 -11.77
C ARG A 76 11.51 -3.62 -12.68
N VAL A 77 12.26 -4.04 -13.70
CA VAL A 77 12.83 -3.12 -14.70
C VAL A 77 11.72 -2.28 -15.33
N ARG A 78 10.62 -2.90 -15.79
CA ARG A 78 9.50 -2.18 -16.41
C ARG A 78 8.82 -1.22 -15.44
N TRP A 79 8.69 -1.61 -14.15
CA TRP A 79 8.08 -0.76 -13.13
C TRP A 79 8.92 0.49 -12.89
N PHE A 80 10.24 0.33 -12.71
CA PHE A 80 11.16 1.46 -12.49
C PHE A 80 11.25 2.38 -13.70
N ALA A 81 11.15 1.85 -14.92
CA ALA A 81 11.14 2.65 -16.15
C ALA A 81 9.90 3.56 -16.30
N ARG A 82 8.81 3.30 -15.58
CA ARG A 82 7.60 4.13 -15.60
C ARG A 82 7.70 5.36 -14.72
N GLU A 83 8.63 5.39 -13.76
CA GLU A 83 8.82 6.48 -12.80
C GLU A 83 7.51 7.02 -12.20
N PRO A 84 6.70 6.17 -11.54
CA PRO A 84 5.41 6.61 -11.02
C PRO A 84 5.60 7.76 -10.04
N ARG A 85 4.69 8.74 -10.07
CA ARG A 85 4.75 9.93 -9.21
C ARG A 85 3.56 9.98 -8.26
N PRO A 86 3.72 10.54 -7.05
CA PRO A 86 2.60 10.76 -6.14
C PRO A 86 1.49 11.58 -6.82
N ASN A 87 0.24 11.17 -6.61
CA ASN A 87 -0.96 11.88 -7.08
C ASN A 87 -1.55 12.77 -5.98
N ASP A 88 -2.68 13.42 -6.25
CA ASP A 88 -3.33 14.33 -5.30
C ASP A 88 -3.81 13.63 -4.03
N GLY A 89 -4.17 12.34 -4.11
CA GLY A 89 -4.50 11.55 -2.92
C GLY A 89 -3.32 11.39 -1.96
N HIS A 90 -2.12 11.09 -2.47
CA HIS A 90 -0.91 11.03 -1.65
C HIS A 90 -0.58 12.40 -1.03
N ARG A 91 -0.65 13.47 -1.83
CA ARG A 91 -0.42 14.85 -1.34
C ARG A 91 -1.42 15.28 -0.28
N ALA A 92 -2.66 14.84 -0.39
CA ALA A 92 -3.70 15.08 0.61
C ALA A 92 -3.33 14.45 1.97
N ILE A 93 -2.79 13.24 1.98
CA ILE A 93 -2.34 12.60 3.23
C ILE A 93 -1.17 13.36 3.88
N VAL A 94 -0.27 13.93 3.09
CA VAL A 94 0.78 14.84 3.62
C VAL A 94 0.18 16.07 4.30
N ALA A 95 -0.98 16.55 3.83
CA ALA A 95 -1.65 17.68 4.50
C ALA A 95 -2.09 17.34 5.93
N LEU A 96 -2.51 16.10 6.22
CA LEU A 96 -2.81 15.64 7.59
C LEU A 96 -1.56 15.71 8.50
N GLU A 97 -0.41 15.33 7.97
CA GLU A 97 0.85 15.41 8.70
C GLU A 97 1.24 16.86 8.99
N ARG A 98 1.15 17.75 7.99
CA ARG A 98 1.44 19.19 8.14
C ARG A 98 0.51 19.88 9.15
N ARG A 99 -0.72 19.37 9.30
CA ARG A 99 -1.68 19.81 10.33
C ARG A 99 -1.31 19.28 11.72
N GLY A 100 -0.38 18.35 11.84
CA GLY A 100 0.02 17.73 13.10
C GLY A 100 -1.01 16.72 13.65
N VAL A 101 -1.93 16.25 12.81
CA VAL A 101 -2.97 15.28 13.21
C VAL A 101 -2.71 13.86 12.71
N LEU A 102 -1.74 13.64 11.81
CA LEU A 102 -1.42 12.31 11.31
C LEU A 102 -0.72 11.48 12.40
N ARG A 103 -1.34 10.37 12.79
CA ARG A 103 -0.78 9.40 13.75
C ARG A 103 0.09 8.36 13.06
N GLY A 104 -0.26 7.98 11.83
CA GLY A 104 0.49 7.06 10.99
C GLY A 104 -0.21 6.77 9.67
N VAL A 105 0.56 6.28 8.72
CA VAL A 105 0.10 5.71 7.45
C VAL A 105 0.41 4.23 7.46
N VAL A 106 -0.59 3.40 7.58
CA VAL A 106 -0.48 1.95 7.35
C VAL A 106 -0.71 1.71 5.87
N THR A 107 0.32 1.26 5.16
CA THR A 107 0.17 1.05 3.71
C THR A 107 0.41 -0.39 3.31
N GLN A 108 -0.51 -0.92 2.51
CA GLN A 108 -0.35 -2.20 1.81
C GLN A 108 0.48 -2.03 0.51
N ASN A 109 0.69 -0.77 0.09
CA ASN A 109 1.46 -0.46 -1.10
C ASN A 109 2.96 -0.59 -0.83
N VAL A 110 3.67 -1.02 -1.87
CA VAL A 110 5.12 -1.25 -1.84
C VAL A 110 5.89 -0.21 -2.64
N ASP A 111 5.20 0.83 -3.15
CA ASP A 111 5.67 1.75 -4.19
C ASP A 111 6.50 2.94 -3.68
N GLY A 112 6.50 3.18 -2.35
CA GLY A 112 7.20 4.29 -1.72
C GLY A 112 6.61 5.67 -2.04
N LEU A 113 5.37 5.76 -2.56
CA LEU A 113 4.80 7.03 -2.99
C LEU A 113 4.37 7.93 -1.83
N HIS A 114 4.07 7.41 -0.65
CA HIS A 114 3.80 8.21 0.54
C HIS A 114 5.04 9.03 0.95
N GLN A 115 6.20 8.38 1.06
CA GLN A 115 7.47 9.04 1.39
C GLN A 115 7.87 10.03 0.28
N ARG A 116 7.70 9.64 -0.99
CA ARG A 116 7.97 10.54 -2.13
C ARG A 116 7.01 11.73 -2.23
N ALA A 117 5.81 11.62 -1.67
CA ALA A 117 4.87 12.74 -1.57
C ALA A 117 5.29 13.73 -0.48
N GLY A 118 6.08 13.31 0.50
CA GLY A 118 6.61 14.11 1.58
C GLY A 118 6.14 13.70 2.98
N ASN A 119 5.53 12.52 3.16
CA ASN A 119 5.29 11.97 4.49
C ASN A 119 6.62 11.56 5.15
N ASP A 120 6.76 11.80 6.45
CA ASP A 120 7.88 11.33 7.26
C ASP A 120 7.93 9.79 7.20
N PRO A 121 9.06 9.19 6.77
CA PRO A 121 9.20 7.74 6.70
C PRO A 121 8.92 7.02 8.03
N SER A 122 9.16 7.67 9.17
CA SER A 122 8.89 7.11 10.50
C SER A 122 7.40 6.94 10.82
N LEU A 123 6.54 7.68 10.10
CA LEU A 123 5.08 7.56 10.19
C LEU A 123 4.49 6.59 9.18
N VAL A 124 5.29 6.04 8.25
CA VAL A 124 4.78 5.15 7.18
C VAL A 124 5.14 3.70 7.48
N HIS A 125 4.13 2.89 7.78
CA HIS A 125 4.25 1.45 8.05
C HIS A 125 3.94 0.67 6.76
N GLU A 126 4.98 0.28 6.01
CA GLU A 126 4.88 -0.51 4.77
C GLU A 126 4.67 -2.00 5.12
N VAL A 127 3.44 -2.41 5.45
CA VAL A 127 3.15 -3.76 5.98
C VAL A 127 3.41 -4.89 4.98
N HIS A 128 3.49 -4.59 3.69
CA HIS A 128 3.86 -5.55 2.64
C HIS A 128 5.29 -5.33 2.10
N GLY A 129 6.11 -4.59 2.85
CA GLY A 129 7.49 -4.28 2.48
C GLY A 129 7.61 -3.26 1.36
N SER A 130 8.76 -3.21 0.68
CA SER A 130 9.08 -2.17 -0.29
C SER A 130 9.68 -2.73 -1.58
N ILE A 131 9.26 -2.17 -2.72
CA ILE A 131 9.86 -2.46 -4.04
C ILE A 131 11.20 -1.74 -4.24
N LEU A 132 11.51 -0.75 -3.39
CA LEU A 132 12.71 0.08 -3.51
C LEU A 132 13.98 -0.61 -2.98
N ALA A 133 13.82 -1.77 -2.33
CA ALA A 133 14.92 -2.58 -1.84
C ALA A 133 14.82 -4.03 -2.30
N THR A 134 15.93 -4.72 -2.22
CA THR A 134 16.05 -6.18 -2.33
C THR A 134 16.33 -6.79 -0.97
N ARG A 135 15.93 -8.04 -0.79
CA ARG A 135 16.27 -8.86 0.38
C ARG A 135 16.71 -10.25 -0.07
N CYS A 136 17.80 -10.73 0.47
CA CYS A 136 18.24 -12.11 0.27
C CYS A 136 17.39 -13.06 1.11
N TRP A 137 16.87 -14.11 0.48
CA TRP A 137 16.09 -15.13 1.20
C TRP A 137 16.95 -15.99 2.14
N GLY A 138 18.24 -16.18 1.80
CA GLY A 138 19.15 -17.02 2.58
C GLY A 138 19.75 -16.31 3.80
N CYS A 139 20.36 -15.13 3.61
CA CYS A 139 21.09 -14.43 4.68
C CYS A 139 20.40 -13.17 5.20
N GLY A 140 19.25 -12.76 4.63
CA GLY A 140 18.52 -11.58 5.05
C GLY A 140 19.13 -10.23 4.59
N GLU A 141 20.27 -10.24 3.89
CA GLU A 141 20.93 -9.01 3.43
C GLU A 141 19.97 -8.14 2.63
N ARG A 142 19.90 -6.86 2.99
CA ARG A 142 19.04 -5.86 2.36
C ARG A 142 19.91 -4.82 1.62
N ARG A 143 19.57 -4.55 0.35
CA ARG A 143 20.27 -3.56 -0.49
C ARG A 143 19.29 -2.72 -1.30
N PRO A 144 19.70 -1.54 -1.82
CA PRO A 144 18.90 -0.78 -2.77
C PRO A 144 18.52 -1.63 -4.00
N MET A 145 17.29 -1.49 -4.48
CA MET A 145 16.83 -2.18 -5.70
C MET A 145 17.66 -1.80 -6.93
N THR A 146 18.17 -0.58 -7.00
CA THR A 146 18.96 -0.07 -8.12
C THR A 146 20.17 -0.95 -8.41
N GLU A 147 20.87 -1.45 -7.37
CA GLU A 147 22.04 -2.35 -7.55
C GLU A 147 21.67 -3.65 -8.29
N ALA A 148 20.51 -4.23 -7.95
CA ALA A 148 20.04 -5.44 -8.63
C ALA A 148 19.59 -5.13 -10.07
N LEU A 149 18.94 -3.99 -10.30
CA LEU A 149 18.49 -3.59 -11.63
C LEU A 149 19.68 -3.29 -12.58
N GLU A 150 20.75 -2.71 -12.08
CA GLU A 150 21.99 -2.52 -12.85
C GLU A 150 22.57 -3.87 -13.32
N ARG A 151 22.56 -4.88 -12.46
CA ARG A 151 23.01 -6.25 -12.82
C ARG A 151 22.08 -6.89 -13.85
N VAL A 152 20.75 -6.71 -13.68
CA VAL A 152 19.78 -7.20 -14.68
C VAL A 152 20.00 -6.54 -16.04
N ALA A 153 20.25 -5.23 -16.05
CA ALA A 153 20.56 -4.48 -17.27
C ALA A 153 21.89 -4.94 -17.92
N ALA A 154 22.86 -5.39 -17.11
CA ALA A 154 24.11 -5.97 -17.58
C ALA A 154 23.99 -7.43 -18.07
N GLY A 155 22.77 -8.03 -18.04
CA GLY A 155 22.50 -9.37 -18.57
C GLY A 155 22.32 -10.47 -17.52
N ASP A 156 22.44 -10.17 -16.22
CA ASP A 156 22.18 -11.13 -15.14
C ASP A 156 20.66 -11.26 -14.90
N ALA A 157 20.04 -12.22 -15.56
CA ALA A 157 18.57 -12.36 -15.58
C ALA A 157 17.96 -12.79 -14.24
N ASP A 158 18.73 -13.38 -13.32
CA ASP A 158 18.30 -13.83 -11.99
C ASP A 158 19.45 -13.57 -10.99
N PRO A 159 19.73 -12.30 -10.65
CA PRO A 159 20.90 -11.93 -9.87
C PRO A 159 20.89 -12.57 -8.47
N PRO A 160 21.93 -13.34 -8.10
CA PRO A 160 22.05 -13.90 -6.76
C PRO A 160 22.48 -12.83 -5.74
N CYS A 161 22.30 -13.12 -4.46
CA CYS A 161 22.83 -12.30 -3.37
C CYS A 161 24.35 -12.16 -3.46
N LEU A 162 24.86 -10.94 -3.34
CA LEU A 162 26.30 -10.66 -3.40
C LEU A 162 27.07 -11.18 -2.18
N ALA A 163 26.39 -11.33 -1.02
CA ALA A 163 27.05 -11.81 0.20
C ALA A 163 27.11 -13.34 0.28
N CYS A 164 26.06 -14.06 -0.12
CA CYS A 164 25.99 -15.51 0.11
C CYS A 164 25.63 -16.34 -1.13
N GLY A 165 25.40 -15.72 -2.28
CA GLY A 165 24.97 -16.41 -3.50
C GLY A 165 23.52 -16.92 -3.47
N GLY A 166 22.76 -16.66 -2.39
CA GLY A 166 21.39 -17.12 -2.23
C GLY A 166 20.39 -16.36 -3.12
N ILE A 167 19.13 -16.81 -3.12
CA ILE A 167 18.06 -16.22 -3.92
C ILE A 167 17.79 -14.78 -3.43
N LEU A 168 17.89 -13.83 -4.37
CA LEU A 168 17.57 -12.44 -4.14
C LEU A 168 16.15 -12.15 -4.62
N LYS A 169 15.36 -11.36 -3.84
CA LYS A 169 14.04 -10.92 -4.23
C LYS A 169 13.84 -9.45 -3.88
N SER A 170 12.79 -8.80 -4.44
CA SER A 170 12.38 -7.50 -3.88
C SER A 170 12.00 -7.67 -2.41
N ASP A 171 12.20 -6.63 -1.60
CA ASP A 171 11.86 -6.62 -0.18
C ASP A 171 10.35 -6.48 0.06
N THR A 172 9.54 -7.03 -0.86
CA THR A 172 8.08 -7.08 -0.79
C THR A 172 7.63 -8.42 -0.23
N ILE A 173 6.55 -8.44 0.52
CA ILE A 173 5.97 -9.69 1.03
C ILE A 173 5.19 -10.39 -0.06
N LEU A 174 5.51 -11.65 -0.30
CA LEU A 174 4.80 -12.54 -1.24
C LEU A 174 3.74 -13.36 -0.50
N PHE A 175 2.73 -13.86 -1.21
CA PHE A 175 1.74 -14.76 -0.62
C PHE A 175 2.42 -16.01 -0.03
N GLY A 176 2.03 -16.38 1.19
CA GLY A 176 2.67 -17.45 1.95
C GLY A 176 3.93 -17.03 2.70
N GLN A 177 4.31 -15.74 2.65
CA GLN A 177 5.35 -15.17 3.48
C GLN A 177 4.72 -14.43 4.67
N SER A 178 5.29 -14.60 5.87
CA SER A 178 4.90 -13.82 7.05
C SER A 178 5.22 -12.34 6.86
N LEU A 179 4.35 -11.48 7.37
CA LEU A 179 4.64 -10.06 7.50
C LEU A 179 5.70 -9.85 8.58
N ASP A 180 6.37 -8.70 8.52
CA ASP A 180 7.26 -8.27 9.60
C ASP A 180 6.43 -7.96 10.85
N GLU A 181 6.72 -8.66 11.96
CA GLU A 181 5.94 -8.58 13.20
C GLU A 181 6.02 -7.19 13.84
N GLU A 182 7.19 -6.54 13.79
CA GLU A 182 7.38 -5.20 14.37
C GLU A 182 6.61 -4.15 13.58
N VAL A 183 6.69 -4.22 12.25
CA VAL A 183 5.93 -3.32 11.36
C VAL A 183 4.43 -3.52 11.55
N MET A 184 3.96 -4.76 11.64
CA MET A 184 2.54 -5.04 11.81
C MET A 184 2.04 -4.62 13.20
N ALA A 185 2.83 -4.83 14.26
CA ALA A 185 2.51 -4.36 15.59
C ALA A 185 2.40 -2.83 15.66
N ALA A 186 3.34 -2.11 15.03
CA ALA A 186 3.30 -0.65 14.94
C ALA A 186 2.07 -0.16 14.16
N ALA A 187 1.71 -0.83 13.05
CA ALA A 187 0.53 -0.52 12.26
C ALA A 187 -0.78 -0.69 13.07
N LEU A 188 -0.90 -1.78 13.83
CA LEU A 188 -2.03 -2.03 14.71
C LEU A 188 -2.11 -0.99 15.84
N ALA A 189 -0.98 -0.69 16.49
CA ALA A 189 -0.91 0.31 17.53
C ALA A 189 -1.33 1.71 17.03
N ALA A 190 -0.86 2.11 15.84
CA ALA A 190 -1.28 3.36 15.21
C ALA A 190 -2.79 3.37 14.89
N SER A 191 -3.35 2.21 14.52
CA SER A 191 -4.78 2.07 14.22
C SER A 191 -5.65 2.12 15.50
N GLU A 192 -5.16 1.61 16.61
CA GLU A 192 -5.85 1.66 17.92
C GLU A 192 -5.72 3.04 18.59
N ASP A 193 -4.61 3.76 18.34
CA ASP A 193 -4.35 5.09 18.90
C ASP A 193 -4.77 6.21 17.94
N CYS A 194 -5.99 6.13 17.39
CA CYS A 194 -6.53 7.20 16.56
C CYS A 194 -8.00 7.53 16.90
N ASP A 195 -8.41 8.76 16.59
CA ASP A 195 -9.79 9.19 16.71
C ASP A 195 -10.59 8.87 15.43
N VAL A 196 -9.87 8.85 14.29
CA VAL A 196 -10.39 8.49 12.96
C VAL A 196 -9.43 7.56 12.26
N LEU A 197 -9.92 6.41 11.78
CA LEU A 197 -9.25 5.58 10.79
C LEU A 197 -9.83 5.92 9.41
N LEU A 198 -9.01 6.51 8.55
CA LEU A 198 -9.33 6.81 7.16
C LEU A 198 -8.78 5.70 6.25
N THR A 199 -9.63 4.83 5.72
CA THR A 199 -9.22 3.79 4.78
C THR A 199 -9.38 4.26 3.35
N VAL A 200 -8.37 4.07 2.50
CA VAL A 200 -8.33 4.60 1.14
C VAL A 200 -7.80 3.58 0.15
N GLY A 201 -8.58 3.28 -0.89
CA GLY A 201 -8.13 2.47 -2.03
C GLY A 201 -7.81 1.01 -1.71
N SER A 202 -8.52 0.40 -0.76
CA SER A 202 -8.36 -1.00 -0.40
C SER A 202 -9.71 -1.72 -0.36
N THR A 203 -9.74 -2.97 -0.83
CA THR A 203 -10.92 -3.86 -0.68
C THR A 203 -11.09 -4.36 0.75
N LEU A 204 -10.08 -4.16 1.62
CA LEU A 204 -10.04 -4.60 3.02
C LEU A 204 -10.21 -6.12 3.21
N SER A 205 -9.82 -6.92 2.21
CA SER A 205 -9.93 -8.39 2.19
C SER A 205 -8.61 -9.12 2.47
N VAL A 206 -7.49 -8.39 2.62
CA VAL A 206 -6.16 -8.98 2.81
C VAL A 206 -5.72 -8.89 4.27
N TYR A 207 -5.62 -10.06 4.91
CA TYR A 207 -5.18 -10.18 6.30
C TYR A 207 -3.67 -10.46 6.39
N PRO A 208 -2.99 -9.99 7.48
CA PRO A 208 -3.54 -9.36 8.67
C PRO A 208 -3.77 -7.84 8.56
N ALA A 209 -3.37 -7.16 7.48
CA ALA A 209 -3.48 -5.70 7.34
C ALA A 209 -4.92 -5.17 7.53
N ALA A 210 -5.91 -5.91 7.02
CA ALA A 210 -7.32 -5.57 7.17
C ALA A 210 -7.80 -5.51 8.63
N ASN A 211 -7.10 -6.18 9.57
CA ASN A 211 -7.42 -6.14 11.01
C ASN A 211 -7.30 -4.73 11.62
N CYS A 212 -6.61 -3.80 10.97
CA CYS A 212 -6.55 -2.41 11.41
C CYS A 212 -7.95 -1.80 11.55
N VAL A 213 -8.90 -2.18 10.68
CA VAL A 213 -10.27 -1.63 10.71
C VAL A 213 -11.05 -2.07 11.95
N PRO A 214 -11.28 -3.37 12.22
CA PRO A 214 -11.99 -3.80 13.42
C PRO A 214 -11.26 -3.42 14.71
N ARG A 215 -9.92 -3.36 14.72
CA ARG A 215 -9.13 -2.93 15.88
C ARG A 215 -9.34 -1.46 16.20
N ALA A 216 -9.26 -0.57 15.20
CA ALA A 216 -9.56 0.85 15.36
C ALA A 216 -11.00 1.07 15.86
N ARG A 217 -11.97 0.36 15.25
CA ARG A 217 -13.38 0.45 15.67
C ARG A 217 -13.60 0.00 17.12
N ALA A 218 -12.96 -1.10 17.52
CA ALA A 218 -13.04 -1.61 18.90
C ALA A 218 -12.39 -0.67 19.92
N ALA A 219 -11.34 0.08 19.50
CA ALA A 219 -10.70 1.12 20.31
C ALA A 219 -11.51 2.44 20.37
N GLY A 220 -12.65 2.53 19.67
CA GLY A 220 -13.54 3.69 19.68
C GLY A 220 -13.31 4.70 18.56
N ALA A 221 -12.43 4.41 17.61
CA ALA A 221 -12.22 5.27 16.46
C ALA A 221 -13.45 5.28 15.52
N ARG A 222 -13.69 6.42 14.90
CA ARG A 222 -14.61 6.54 13.75
C ARG A 222 -13.91 5.99 12.51
N VAL A 223 -14.60 5.17 11.74
CA VAL A 223 -14.06 4.60 10.49
C VAL A 223 -14.67 5.32 9.31
N VAL A 224 -13.83 5.84 8.42
CA VAL A 224 -14.20 6.46 7.14
C VAL A 224 -13.56 5.63 6.03
N ILE A 225 -14.37 5.12 5.10
CA ILE A 225 -13.91 4.33 3.96
C ILE A 225 -14.08 5.15 2.68
N VAL A 226 -13.01 5.32 1.91
CA VAL A 226 -13.02 5.92 0.57
C VAL A 226 -12.41 4.92 -0.40
N ASN A 227 -13.22 4.37 -1.29
CA ASN A 227 -12.75 3.37 -2.24
C ASN A 227 -13.46 3.51 -3.60
N GLY A 228 -12.95 2.90 -4.65
CA GLY A 228 -13.58 2.87 -5.98
C GLY A 228 -14.79 1.95 -6.09
N GLU A 229 -14.98 1.06 -5.12
CA GLU A 229 -16.05 0.05 -5.02
C GLU A 229 -16.36 -0.25 -3.56
N ALA A 230 -17.44 -0.98 -3.29
CA ALA A 230 -17.79 -1.45 -1.96
C ALA A 230 -16.71 -2.38 -1.38
N THR A 231 -16.57 -2.38 -0.06
CA THR A 231 -15.60 -3.23 0.66
C THR A 231 -16.28 -4.21 1.59
N GLU A 232 -15.56 -5.26 2.00
CA GLU A 232 -16.07 -6.24 2.97
C GLU A 232 -16.36 -5.63 4.35
N MET A 233 -15.78 -4.46 4.64
CA MET A 233 -15.86 -3.80 5.96
C MET A 233 -16.72 -2.53 6.00
N ASP A 234 -17.49 -2.26 4.95
CA ASP A 234 -18.39 -1.09 4.90
C ASP A 234 -19.33 -1.03 6.10
N HIS A 235 -19.75 -2.18 6.63
CA HIS A 235 -20.60 -2.31 7.80
C HIS A 235 -19.96 -1.82 9.12
N LEU A 236 -18.64 -1.63 9.17
CA LEU A 236 -17.90 -1.08 10.31
C LEU A 236 -17.70 0.43 10.20
N ALA A 237 -17.97 1.01 9.05
CA ALA A 237 -17.71 2.42 8.78
C ALA A 237 -18.89 3.31 9.22
N GLU A 238 -18.56 4.51 9.67
CA GLU A 238 -19.51 5.59 9.87
C GLU A 238 -19.85 6.29 8.54
N VAL A 239 -18.85 6.40 7.66
CA VAL A 239 -18.98 6.99 6.32
C VAL A 239 -18.32 6.09 5.29
N VAL A 240 -19.06 5.74 4.24
CA VAL A 240 -18.55 5.01 3.07
C VAL A 240 -18.72 5.88 1.84
N LEU A 241 -17.61 6.17 1.15
CA LEU A 241 -17.56 6.93 -0.09
C LEU A 241 -17.06 6.03 -1.23
N VAL A 242 -17.94 5.74 -2.18
CA VAL A 242 -17.52 5.15 -3.47
C VAL A 242 -17.19 6.29 -4.42
N ALA A 243 -15.88 6.59 -4.57
CA ALA A 243 -15.43 7.78 -5.28
C ALA A 243 -14.00 7.62 -5.85
N SER A 244 -13.63 8.52 -6.77
CA SER A 244 -12.22 8.71 -7.14
C SER A 244 -11.45 9.34 -5.98
N LEU A 245 -10.39 8.67 -5.52
CA LEU A 245 -9.62 9.08 -4.36
C LEU A 245 -8.94 10.44 -4.57
N SER A 246 -8.32 10.65 -5.72
CA SER A 246 -7.65 11.91 -6.04
C SER A 246 -8.63 13.10 -6.13
N ALA A 247 -9.93 12.82 -6.38
CA ALA A 247 -10.94 13.87 -6.44
C ALA A 247 -11.43 14.30 -5.05
N VAL A 248 -11.57 13.37 -4.09
CA VAL A 248 -12.22 13.67 -2.80
C VAL A 248 -11.25 13.83 -1.63
N LEU A 249 -10.10 13.12 -1.63
CA LEU A 249 -9.13 13.19 -0.53
C LEU A 249 -8.58 14.59 -0.27
N PRO A 250 -8.32 15.44 -1.28
CA PRO A 250 -7.88 16.82 -1.02
C PRO A 250 -8.84 17.59 -0.12
N ALA A 251 -10.15 17.49 -0.33
CA ALA A 251 -11.16 18.15 0.50
C ALA A 251 -11.23 17.52 1.90
N ILE A 252 -11.22 16.18 1.99
CA ILE A 252 -11.33 15.45 3.26
C ILE A 252 -10.13 15.72 4.16
N CYS A 253 -8.92 15.74 3.62
CA CYS A 253 -7.69 15.90 4.40
C CYS A 253 -7.35 17.36 4.73
N ALA A 254 -7.87 18.32 3.95
CA ALA A 254 -7.71 19.76 4.23
C ALA A 254 -8.70 20.27 5.29
N ALA A 255 -9.71 19.49 5.63
CA ALA A 255 -10.83 19.89 6.48
C ALA A 255 -10.44 20.13 7.95
#